data_69bf1f85aa882911617dc507de09254b
#
_entry.id   69bf1f85aa882911617dc507de09254b
#
_cell.length_a   1.000
_cell.length_b   1.000
_cell.length_c   1.000
_cell.angle_alpha   90.00
_cell.angle_beta   90.00
_cell.angle_gamma   90.00
#
_symmetry.space_group_name_H-M   'P 1'
#
loop_
_entity.id
_entity.type
_entity.pdbx_description
1 polymer ?
#
loop_
_entity_poly.entity_id
_entity_poly.type
_entity_poly.pdbx_seq_one_letter_code
_entity_poly.pdbx_strand_id
1 'polypeptide(L)'
;EAAEIALPEGGACRVRLVDCVGYLVEGALGGMEGDTPRMVSTPWQEEPMTLAEAAEIGAHKVIGEHSTIGLVVTTDGSFTELPREAYIPAEKRVIEELQSLRQSPFLVLVNSSEPKRRSGTACMRRAAVAVRDCTDRGKLLELNESGIADILQQVLYEFPVCEIGFVLPRYIGTLPLHHPVQNSIYQCIRTSRRRRRENA
;
A
#
# COMPACT_ATOMS: atom_id res chain seq x y z
N GLU A 1 -5.86 -0.62 18.48
CA GLU A 1 -4.66 -0.19 19.19
C GLU A 1 -3.49 -0.09 18.21
N ALA A 2 -2.55 0.85 18.40
CA ALA A 2 -1.40 1.00 17.51
C ALA A 2 -0.23 0.18 18.06
N ALA A 3 0.40 -0.62 17.20
CA ALA A 3 1.63 -1.35 17.51
C ALA A 3 2.86 -0.52 17.11
N GLU A 4 3.91 -0.60 17.89
CA GLU A 4 5.21 -0.02 17.54
C GLU A 4 6.08 -1.08 16.87
N ILE A 5 6.63 -0.75 15.72
CA ILE A 5 7.40 -1.65 14.89
C ILE A 5 8.78 -1.04 14.69
N ALA A 6 9.82 -1.81 15.07
CA ALA A 6 11.20 -1.43 14.78
C ALA A 6 11.52 -1.64 13.30
N LEU A 7 12.21 -0.67 12.69
CA LEU A 7 12.63 -0.74 11.30
C LEU A 7 14.04 -1.33 11.18
N PRO A 8 14.32 -2.16 10.15
CA PRO A 8 15.62 -2.81 9.98
C PRO A 8 16.82 -1.85 9.90
N GLU A 9 16.63 -0.67 9.33
CA GLU A 9 17.67 0.37 9.19
C GLU A 9 17.76 1.33 10.39
N GLY A 10 17.03 1.03 11.47
CA GLY A 10 16.94 1.83 12.68
C GLY A 10 15.74 2.79 12.67
N GLY A 11 15.28 3.12 13.86
CA GLY A 11 14.05 3.88 14.07
C GLY A 11 12.86 2.96 14.36
N ALA A 12 11.70 3.57 14.61
CA ALA A 12 10.46 2.85 14.86
C ALA A 12 9.30 3.63 14.25
N CYS A 13 8.25 2.92 13.86
CA CYS A 13 6.99 3.51 13.41
C CYS A 13 5.83 2.92 14.21
N ARG A 14 4.77 3.72 14.38
CA ARG A 14 3.53 3.27 15.02
C ARG A 14 2.49 2.97 13.94
N VAL A 15 2.06 1.73 13.88
CA VAL A 15 1.13 1.24 12.86
C VAL A 15 -0.16 0.80 13.53
N ARG A 16 -1.29 1.18 12.92
CA ARG A 16 -2.61 0.66 13.26
C ARG A 16 -3.24 0.12 11.98
N LEU A 17 -3.50 -1.18 11.96
CA LEU A 17 -4.22 -1.82 10.87
C LEU A 17 -5.72 -1.54 11.04
N VAL A 18 -6.35 -1.15 9.95
CA VAL A 18 -7.81 -0.98 9.84
C VAL A 18 -8.26 -1.94 8.74
N ASP A 19 -9.09 -2.89 9.12
CA ASP A 19 -9.68 -3.84 8.18
C ASP A 19 -11.02 -3.33 7.67
N CYS A 20 -11.35 -3.66 6.43
CA CYS A 20 -12.65 -3.40 5.82
C CYS A 20 -13.07 -4.59 4.97
N VAL A 21 -14.35 -4.68 4.68
CA VAL A 21 -14.91 -5.81 3.89
C VAL A 21 -14.29 -5.87 2.49
N GLY A 22 -13.89 -4.74 1.95
CA GLY A 22 -13.37 -4.63 0.59
C GLY A 22 -14.49 -4.77 -0.47
N TYR A 23 -14.10 -4.75 -1.73
CA TYR A 23 -15.05 -4.93 -2.84
C TYR A 23 -15.41 -6.40 -3.02
N LEU A 24 -16.70 -6.69 -3.18
CA LEU A 24 -17.16 -8.05 -3.43
C LEU A 24 -16.69 -8.54 -4.80
N VAL A 25 -16.19 -9.77 -4.80
CA VAL A 25 -15.82 -10.50 -6.00
C VAL A 25 -17.03 -11.28 -6.49
N GLU A 26 -17.29 -11.24 -7.79
CA GLU A 26 -18.41 -11.96 -8.39
C GLU A 26 -18.25 -13.47 -8.17
N GLY A 27 -19.31 -14.11 -7.69
CA GLY A 27 -19.31 -15.52 -7.32
C GLY A 27 -18.75 -15.84 -5.93
N ALA A 28 -18.34 -14.83 -5.15
CA ALA A 28 -17.91 -15.05 -3.78
C ALA A 28 -19.08 -15.45 -2.88
N LEU A 29 -18.80 -16.39 -1.98
CA LEU A 29 -19.80 -16.87 -1.01
C LEU A 29 -20.19 -15.73 -0.05
N GLY A 30 -21.48 -15.72 0.34
CA GLY A 30 -22.02 -14.78 1.34
C GLY A 30 -22.61 -13.48 0.78
N GLY A 31 -22.46 -13.19 -0.52
CA GLY A 31 -23.11 -12.05 -1.18
C GLY A 31 -24.60 -12.25 -1.46
N MET A 32 -25.04 -13.50 -1.46
CA MET A 32 -26.42 -13.89 -1.74
C MET A 32 -27.03 -14.65 -0.56
N GLU A 33 -28.32 -14.53 -0.38
CA GLU A 33 -29.14 -15.30 0.54
C GLU A 33 -30.24 -16.00 -0.26
N GLY A 34 -29.98 -17.26 -0.64
CA GLY A 34 -30.73 -17.93 -1.70
C GLY A 34 -30.53 -17.25 -3.05
N ASP A 35 -31.63 -16.86 -3.72
CA ASP A 35 -31.62 -16.19 -5.02
C ASP A 35 -31.63 -14.64 -4.92
N THR A 36 -31.59 -14.09 -3.71
CA THR A 36 -31.65 -12.65 -3.48
C THR A 36 -30.34 -12.10 -2.93
N PRO A 37 -29.95 -10.86 -3.25
CA PRO A 37 -28.82 -10.20 -2.62
C PRO A 37 -29.00 -10.13 -1.10
N ARG A 38 -27.95 -10.46 -0.35
CA ARG A 38 -27.98 -10.36 1.10
C ARG A 38 -28.09 -8.91 1.54
N MET A 39 -29.10 -8.62 2.35
CA MET A 39 -29.33 -7.29 2.90
C MET A 39 -28.65 -7.14 4.28
N VAL A 40 -28.05 -5.98 4.51
CA VAL A 40 -27.37 -5.65 5.77
C VAL A 40 -27.76 -4.26 6.26
N SER A 41 -27.83 -4.08 7.57
CA SER A 41 -27.98 -2.76 8.18
C SER A 41 -26.62 -2.17 8.48
N THR A 42 -26.45 -0.88 8.20
CA THR A 42 -25.20 -0.15 8.40
C THR A 42 -25.44 1.09 9.26
N PRO A 43 -24.43 1.59 9.98
CA PRO A 43 -24.57 2.82 10.76
C PRO A 43 -24.67 4.09 9.90
N TRP A 44 -24.52 3.97 8.59
CA TRP A 44 -24.46 5.12 7.66
C TRP A 44 -25.81 5.41 6.98
N GLN A 45 -26.74 4.44 7.02
CA GLN A 45 -28.05 4.56 6.39
C GLN A 45 -29.12 3.84 7.22
N GLU A 46 -30.30 4.44 7.35
CA GLU A 46 -31.42 3.86 8.13
C GLU A 46 -32.05 2.66 7.44
N GLU A 47 -32.11 2.68 6.10
CA GLU A 47 -32.66 1.58 5.30
C GLU A 47 -31.60 0.50 5.06
N PRO A 48 -31.99 -0.80 5.13
CA PRO A 48 -31.09 -1.89 4.77
C PRO A 48 -30.64 -1.76 3.32
N MET A 49 -29.36 -2.03 3.07
CA MET A 49 -28.77 -2.05 1.74
C MET A 49 -28.15 -3.41 1.43
N THR A 50 -27.79 -3.66 0.18
CA THR A 50 -27.10 -4.92 -0.17
C THR A 50 -25.70 -4.98 0.47
N LEU A 51 -25.23 -6.18 0.75
CA LEU A 51 -23.87 -6.38 1.27
C LEU A 51 -22.81 -5.77 0.32
N ALA A 52 -23.05 -5.82 -0.99
CA ALA A 52 -22.16 -5.24 -1.99
C ALA A 52 -22.06 -3.70 -1.83
N GLU A 53 -23.18 -3.02 -1.72
CA GLU A 53 -23.22 -1.56 -1.51
C GLU A 53 -22.61 -1.17 -0.17
N ALA A 54 -22.93 -1.91 0.89
CA ALA A 54 -22.35 -1.67 2.22
C ALA A 54 -20.83 -1.85 2.25
N ALA A 55 -20.32 -2.88 1.58
CA ALA A 55 -18.91 -3.14 1.46
C ALA A 55 -18.17 -2.02 0.69
N GLU A 56 -18.78 -1.54 -0.39
CA GLU A 56 -18.27 -0.45 -1.22
C GLU A 56 -18.20 0.86 -0.43
N ILE A 57 -19.29 1.25 0.23
CA ILE A 57 -19.32 2.45 1.09
C ILE A 57 -18.31 2.34 2.24
N GLY A 58 -18.22 1.17 2.88
CA GLY A 58 -17.28 0.93 3.96
C GLY A 58 -15.84 1.03 3.50
N ALA A 59 -15.49 0.42 2.37
CA ALA A 59 -14.16 0.51 1.77
C ALA A 59 -13.80 1.96 1.43
N HIS A 60 -14.73 2.69 0.76
CA HIS A 60 -14.52 4.10 0.43
C HIS A 60 -14.24 4.96 1.65
N LYS A 61 -15.01 4.79 2.73
CA LYS A 61 -14.78 5.53 3.99
C LYS A 61 -13.45 5.19 4.63
N VAL A 62 -13.08 3.92 4.70
CA VAL A 62 -11.78 3.51 5.27
C VAL A 62 -10.64 4.08 4.45
N ILE A 63 -10.69 3.98 3.13
CA ILE A 63 -9.65 4.50 2.22
C ILE A 63 -9.55 6.02 2.32
N GLY A 64 -10.68 6.74 2.27
CA GLY A 64 -10.70 8.20 2.20
C GLY A 64 -10.50 8.91 3.54
N GLU A 65 -11.02 8.35 4.64
CA GLU A 65 -11.11 9.07 5.91
C GLU A 65 -10.19 8.51 7.00
N HIS A 66 -9.83 7.22 6.92
CA HIS A 66 -9.19 6.52 8.04
C HIS A 66 -7.82 5.93 7.73
N SER A 67 -7.41 5.90 6.45
CA SER A 67 -6.13 5.31 6.06
C SER A 67 -5.11 6.35 5.61
N THR A 68 -3.87 6.14 6.01
CA THR A 68 -2.71 6.91 5.53
C THR A 68 -1.98 6.15 4.42
N ILE A 69 -2.16 4.82 4.39
CA ILE A 69 -1.54 3.88 3.47
C ILE A 69 -2.57 2.83 3.11
N GLY A 70 -2.63 2.45 1.85
CA GLY A 70 -3.44 1.34 1.37
C GLY A 70 -2.64 0.04 1.26
N LEU A 71 -3.18 -1.06 1.79
CA LEU A 71 -2.70 -2.41 1.49
C LEU A 71 -3.82 -3.16 0.76
N VAL A 72 -3.64 -3.36 -0.53
CA VAL A 72 -4.56 -4.14 -1.35
C VAL A 72 -4.11 -5.58 -1.33
N VAL A 73 -4.90 -6.45 -0.73
CA VAL A 73 -4.62 -7.90 -0.71
C VAL A 73 -5.46 -8.58 -1.77
N THR A 74 -4.81 -9.31 -2.65
CA THR A 74 -5.45 -10.10 -3.70
C THR A 74 -4.83 -11.49 -3.79
N THR A 75 -5.27 -12.30 -4.74
CA THR A 75 -4.78 -13.67 -4.94
C THR A 75 -4.52 -13.97 -6.41
N ASP A 76 -3.65 -14.92 -6.66
CA ASP A 76 -3.46 -15.51 -7.99
C ASP A 76 -4.47 -16.65 -8.30
N GLY A 77 -5.47 -16.85 -7.44
CA GLY A 77 -6.48 -17.88 -7.55
C GLY A 77 -6.09 -19.23 -6.94
N SER A 78 -4.87 -19.38 -6.43
CA SER A 78 -4.38 -20.67 -5.90
C SER A 78 -4.91 -21.04 -4.51
N PHE A 79 -5.53 -20.09 -3.80
CA PHE A 79 -6.08 -20.32 -2.44
C PHE A 79 -7.60 -20.44 -2.39
N THR A 80 -8.27 -20.17 -3.48
CA THR A 80 -9.73 -20.05 -3.50
C THR A 80 -10.32 -20.91 -4.61
N GLU A 81 -11.62 -21.19 -4.52
CA GLU A 81 -12.37 -21.90 -5.56
C GLU A 81 -12.64 -21.02 -6.79
N LEU A 82 -12.53 -19.69 -6.64
CA LEU A 82 -12.74 -18.75 -7.73
C LEU A 82 -11.48 -18.59 -8.58
N PRO A 83 -11.61 -18.55 -9.91
CA PRO A 83 -10.48 -18.33 -10.81
C PRO A 83 -9.95 -16.90 -10.66
N ARG A 84 -8.68 -16.69 -11.01
CA ARG A 84 -8.00 -15.39 -10.94
C ARG A 84 -8.78 -14.25 -11.61
N GLU A 85 -9.41 -14.56 -12.73
CA GLU A 85 -10.17 -13.61 -13.55
C GLU A 85 -11.33 -12.97 -12.80
N ALA A 86 -11.92 -13.67 -11.83
CA ALA A 86 -13.03 -13.16 -11.02
C ALA A 86 -12.60 -11.99 -10.10
N TYR A 87 -11.32 -11.94 -9.72
CA TYR A 87 -10.78 -10.90 -8.83
C TYR A 87 -10.42 -9.61 -9.56
N ILE A 88 -10.13 -9.65 -10.86
CA ILE A 88 -9.65 -8.51 -11.64
C ILE A 88 -10.57 -7.29 -11.59
N PRO A 89 -11.89 -7.42 -11.72
CA PRO A 89 -12.78 -6.26 -11.65
C PRO A 89 -12.75 -5.55 -10.30
N ALA A 90 -12.76 -6.31 -9.19
CA ALA A 90 -12.69 -5.76 -7.84
C ALA A 90 -11.33 -5.08 -7.57
N GLU A 91 -10.23 -5.70 -7.99
CA GLU A 91 -8.89 -5.10 -7.92
C GLU A 91 -8.80 -3.78 -8.67
N LYS A 92 -9.29 -3.76 -9.90
CA LYS A 92 -9.25 -2.57 -10.72
C LYS A 92 -9.99 -1.41 -10.04
N ARG A 93 -11.16 -1.66 -9.47
CA ARG A 93 -11.95 -0.65 -8.76
C ARG A 93 -11.20 -0.08 -7.55
N VAL A 94 -10.65 -0.92 -6.68
CA VAL A 94 -9.93 -0.44 -5.49
C VAL A 94 -8.65 0.32 -5.86
N ILE A 95 -7.93 -0.12 -6.88
CA ILE A 95 -6.72 0.57 -7.36
C ILE A 95 -7.08 1.94 -7.96
N GLU A 96 -8.12 2.02 -8.79
CA GLU A 96 -8.59 3.29 -9.37
C GLU A 96 -9.03 4.26 -8.27
N GLU A 97 -9.68 3.78 -7.22
CA GLU A 97 -10.08 4.60 -6.08
C GLU A 97 -8.86 5.12 -5.30
N LEU A 98 -7.91 4.25 -4.94
CA LEU A 98 -6.67 4.66 -4.28
C LEU A 98 -5.88 5.67 -5.11
N GLN A 99 -5.83 5.49 -6.43
CA GLN A 99 -5.16 6.44 -7.34
C GLN A 99 -5.89 7.77 -7.42
N SER A 100 -7.22 7.78 -7.36
CA SER A 100 -8.03 9.01 -7.43
C SER A 100 -7.78 9.93 -6.23
N LEU A 101 -7.51 9.36 -5.08
CA LEU A 101 -7.24 10.09 -3.83
C LEU A 101 -5.86 10.75 -3.78
N ARG A 102 -4.96 10.47 -4.72
CA ARG A 102 -3.64 11.08 -4.98
C ARG A 102 -2.70 11.31 -3.78
N GLN A 103 -3.13 11.07 -2.56
CA GLN A 103 -2.41 11.47 -1.34
C GLN A 103 -1.88 10.29 -0.52
N SER A 104 -2.40 9.09 -0.75
CA SER A 104 -2.02 7.92 0.04
C SER A 104 -1.26 6.92 -0.82
N PRO A 105 -0.01 6.59 -0.46
CA PRO A 105 0.71 5.50 -1.10
C PRO A 105 -0.01 4.17 -0.83
N PHE A 106 0.10 3.25 -1.75
CA PHE A 106 -0.46 1.91 -1.56
C PHE A 106 0.45 0.83 -2.13
N LEU A 107 0.33 -0.35 -1.56
CA LEU A 107 1.02 -1.56 -1.98
C LEU A 107 -0.01 -2.64 -2.33
N VAL A 108 0.27 -3.42 -3.37
CA VAL A 108 -0.55 -4.58 -3.73
C VAL A 108 0.18 -5.86 -3.33
N LEU A 109 -0.43 -6.62 -2.43
CA LEU A 109 0.04 -7.92 -1.98
C LEU A 109 -0.71 -9.03 -2.71
N VAL A 110 0.00 -9.91 -3.38
CA VAL A 110 -0.60 -11.06 -4.05
C VAL A 110 -0.36 -12.33 -3.24
N ASN A 111 -1.41 -12.86 -2.65
CA ASN A 111 -1.37 -14.12 -1.95
C ASN A 111 -1.31 -15.29 -2.94
N SER A 112 -0.25 -16.11 -2.84
CA SER A 112 0.01 -17.22 -3.74
C SER A 112 0.50 -18.43 -2.98
N SER A 113 -0.02 -19.63 -3.29
CA SER A 113 0.49 -20.89 -2.74
C SER A 113 1.86 -21.25 -3.28
N GLU A 114 2.19 -20.76 -4.48
CA GLU A 114 3.47 -21.00 -5.17
C GLU A 114 4.10 -19.69 -5.66
N PRO A 115 4.62 -18.82 -4.76
CA PRO A 115 5.08 -17.48 -5.13
C PRO A 115 6.23 -17.45 -6.14
N LYS A 116 6.99 -18.54 -6.26
CA LYS A 116 8.14 -18.64 -7.20
C LYS A 116 7.74 -19.03 -8.63
N ARG A 117 6.49 -19.40 -8.89
CA ARG A 117 6.05 -19.86 -10.20
C ARG A 117 5.85 -18.69 -11.18
N ARG A 118 6.47 -18.76 -12.36
CA ARG A 118 6.45 -17.70 -13.40
C ARG A 118 5.05 -17.33 -13.93
N SER A 119 4.05 -18.20 -13.83
CA SER A 119 2.70 -17.96 -14.34
C SER A 119 1.98 -16.78 -13.68
N GLY A 120 2.22 -16.54 -12.41
CA GLY A 120 1.69 -15.39 -11.70
C GLY A 120 2.28 -14.03 -12.12
N THR A 121 3.51 -13.99 -12.72
CA THR A 121 4.16 -12.73 -13.15
C THR A 121 3.51 -12.11 -14.39
N ALA A 122 3.04 -12.94 -15.31
CA ALA A 122 2.36 -12.48 -16.53
C ALA A 122 0.96 -11.93 -16.22
N CYS A 123 0.28 -12.50 -15.21
CA CYS A 123 -1.04 -12.07 -14.76
C CYS A 123 -0.99 -10.68 -14.13
N MET A 124 0.05 -10.40 -13.34
CA MET A 124 0.24 -9.11 -12.67
C MET A 124 0.56 -7.97 -13.64
N ARG A 125 1.34 -8.23 -14.70
CA ARG A 125 1.64 -7.22 -15.72
C ARG A 125 0.42 -6.78 -16.55
N ARG A 126 -0.63 -7.60 -16.61
CA ARG A 126 -1.89 -7.25 -17.31
C ARG A 126 -2.88 -6.46 -16.45
N ALA A 127 -2.86 -6.64 -15.14
CA ALA A 127 -3.67 -5.86 -14.19
C ALA A 127 -2.99 -4.55 -13.78
N ALA A 128 -1.67 -4.48 -13.88
CA ALA A 128 -0.85 -3.33 -13.51
C ALA A 128 -0.77 -2.27 -14.61
N VAL A 129 -1.89 -1.67 -14.93
CA VAL A 129 -1.85 -0.30 -15.48
C VAL A 129 -1.48 0.61 -14.31
N ALA A 130 -0.17 0.92 -14.19
CA ALA A 130 0.40 1.90 -13.26
C ALA A 130 0.50 1.53 -11.77
N VAL A 131 0.65 0.27 -11.40
CA VAL A 131 1.25 -0.05 -10.10
C VAL A 131 2.77 0.03 -10.27
N ARG A 132 3.41 1.05 -9.72
CA ARG A 132 4.86 1.05 -9.54
C ARG A 132 5.23 -0.24 -8.82
N ASP A 133 6.25 -0.91 -9.27
CA ASP A 133 6.75 -2.28 -9.04
C ASP A 133 6.82 -2.80 -7.58
N CYS A 134 5.82 -2.57 -6.74
CA CYS A 134 5.77 -3.05 -5.36
C CYS A 134 4.75 -4.18 -5.21
N THR A 135 4.93 -5.25 -5.96
CA THR A 135 4.12 -6.46 -5.78
C THR A 135 4.98 -7.51 -5.09
N ASP A 136 4.83 -7.60 -3.78
CA ASP A 136 5.42 -8.72 -3.06
C ASP A 136 4.50 -9.94 -3.18
N ARG A 137 5.11 -11.08 -3.46
CA ARG A 137 4.43 -12.37 -3.56
C ARG A 137 4.84 -13.21 -2.39
N GLY A 138 3.87 -13.59 -1.62
CA GLY A 138 4.11 -14.47 -0.50
C GLY A 138 2.89 -15.31 -0.17
N LYS A 139 3.10 -16.33 0.58
CA LYS A 139 2.03 -16.96 1.33
C LYS A 139 1.77 -16.12 2.56
N LEU A 140 0.73 -15.29 2.52
CA LEU A 140 0.40 -14.39 3.63
C LEU A 140 0.18 -15.14 4.95
N LEU A 141 -0.26 -16.38 4.88
CA LEU A 141 -0.42 -17.27 6.05
C LEU A 141 0.91 -17.69 6.71
N GLU A 142 2.01 -17.61 5.98
CA GLU A 142 3.36 -17.96 6.45
C GLU A 142 4.20 -16.73 6.80
N LEU A 143 3.61 -15.51 6.77
CA LEU A 143 4.31 -14.30 7.14
C LEU A 143 4.73 -14.36 8.61
N ASN A 144 6.02 -14.18 8.81
CA ASN A 144 6.63 -13.98 10.11
C ASN A 144 6.86 -12.48 10.38
N GLU A 145 7.38 -12.15 11.55
CA GLU A 145 7.68 -10.78 11.93
C GLU A 145 8.60 -10.06 10.94
N SER A 146 9.61 -10.75 10.41
CA SER A 146 10.52 -10.18 9.40
C SER A 146 9.78 -9.85 8.10
N GLY A 147 8.94 -10.77 7.60
CA GLY A 147 8.16 -10.53 6.39
C GLY A 147 7.17 -9.37 6.53
N ILE A 148 6.57 -9.19 7.70
CA ILE A 148 5.71 -8.04 7.99
C ILE A 148 6.53 -6.76 8.01
N ALA A 149 7.70 -6.76 8.64
CA ALA A 149 8.60 -5.61 8.67
C ALA A 149 9.06 -5.21 7.27
N ASP A 150 9.39 -6.16 6.41
CA ASP A 150 9.78 -5.92 5.01
C ASP A 150 8.64 -5.27 4.21
N ILE A 151 7.41 -5.75 4.35
CA ILE A 151 6.23 -5.16 3.71
C ILE A 151 6.03 -3.71 4.17
N LEU A 152 6.10 -3.47 5.47
CA LEU A 152 5.95 -2.12 6.02
C LEU A 152 7.08 -1.19 5.58
N GLN A 153 8.29 -1.68 5.48
CA GLN A 153 9.42 -0.92 4.95
C GLN A 153 9.20 -0.54 3.48
N GLN A 154 8.72 -1.45 2.65
CA GLN A 154 8.38 -1.15 1.25
C GLN A 154 7.31 -0.06 1.16
N VAL A 155 6.26 -0.17 1.97
CA VAL A 155 5.22 0.87 2.04
C VAL A 155 5.79 2.23 2.42
N LEU A 156 6.73 2.29 3.36
CA LEU A 156 7.37 3.54 3.77
C LEU A 156 8.20 4.19 2.63
N TYR A 157 8.76 3.39 1.74
CA TYR A 157 9.48 3.92 0.57
C TYR A 157 8.57 4.54 -0.50
N GLU A 158 7.27 4.24 -0.49
CA GLU A 158 6.29 4.88 -1.38
C GLU A 158 5.94 6.31 -0.96
N PHE A 159 6.28 6.71 0.29
CA PHE A 159 6.09 8.09 0.71
C PHE A 159 7.08 9.02 0.04
N PRO A 160 6.63 10.19 -0.44
CA PRO A 160 7.54 11.19 -0.96
C PRO A 160 8.45 11.72 0.16
N VAL A 161 9.73 11.89 -0.13
CA VAL A 161 10.66 12.52 0.80
C VAL A 161 10.31 14.01 0.93
N CYS A 162 9.74 14.39 2.06
CA CYS A 162 9.35 15.79 2.33
C CYS A 162 10.52 16.62 2.81
N GLU A 163 11.43 16.05 3.62
CA GLU A 163 12.55 16.75 4.24
C GLU A 163 13.79 15.90 4.28
N ILE A 164 14.94 16.49 4.02
CA ILE A 164 16.24 15.86 4.17
C ILE A 164 17.08 16.73 5.10
N GLY A 165 17.33 16.23 6.33
CA GLY A 165 18.21 16.85 7.29
C GLY A 165 19.68 16.48 7.07
N PHE A 166 20.59 17.44 7.19
CA PHE A 166 22.02 17.22 7.16
C PHE A 166 22.63 17.65 8.48
N VAL A 167 23.28 16.72 9.16
CA VAL A 167 24.07 17.02 10.36
C VAL A 167 25.51 17.24 9.95
N LEU A 168 25.96 18.49 10.03
CA LEU A 168 27.33 18.87 9.70
C LEU A 168 28.14 19.04 10.96
N PRO A 169 29.46 18.73 10.93
CA PRO A 169 30.38 19.02 12.04
C PRO A 169 30.36 20.51 12.38
N ARG A 170 30.43 20.85 13.67
CA ARG A 170 30.34 22.23 14.16
C ARG A 170 31.33 23.19 13.51
N TYR A 171 32.54 22.73 13.19
CA TYR A 171 33.56 23.57 12.56
C TYR A 171 33.16 24.09 11.18
N ILE A 172 32.25 23.43 10.46
CA ILE A 172 31.78 23.91 9.15
C ILE A 172 31.05 25.23 9.29
N GLY A 173 30.27 25.42 10.38
CA GLY A 173 29.57 26.66 10.67
C GLY A 173 30.51 27.80 11.13
N THR A 174 31.72 27.51 11.57
CA THR A 174 32.70 28.50 12.01
C THR A 174 33.65 28.98 10.89
N LEU A 175 33.60 28.33 9.72
CA LEU A 175 34.40 28.72 8.56
C LEU A 175 33.92 30.09 8.02
N PRO A 176 34.85 30.92 7.51
CA PRO A 176 34.47 32.18 6.85
C PRO A 176 33.49 31.99 5.71
N LEU A 177 32.66 33.00 5.45
CA LEU A 177 31.74 32.99 4.32
C LEU A 177 32.52 32.73 3.02
N HIS A 178 32.00 31.85 2.17
CA HIS A 178 32.63 31.42 0.91
C HIS A 178 33.92 30.59 1.05
N HIS A 179 34.16 30.00 2.23
CA HIS A 179 35.29 29.07 2.36
C HIS A 179 35.14 27.89 1.39
N PRO A 180 36.21 27.45 0.66
CA PRO A 180 36.11 26.44 -0.39
C PRO A 180 35.49 25.12 0.10
N VAL A 181 35.83 24.66 1.30
CA VAL A 181 35.27 23.44 1.92
C VAL A 181 33.77 23.58 2.17
N GLN A 182 33.33 24.72 2.71
CA GLN A 182 31.92 24.99 2.97
C GLN A 182 31.12 25.01 1.66
N ASN A 183 31.63 25.70 0.64
CA ASN A 183 31.01 25.77 -0.67
C ASN A 183 30.89 24.38 -1.34
N SER A 184 31.95 23.56 -1.25
CA SER A 184 31.96 22.21 -1.80
C SER A 184 30.90 21.34 -1.15
N ILE A 185 30.77 21.37 0.18
CA ILE A 185 29.74 20.62 0.91
C ILE A 185 28.33 21.07 0.48
N TYR A 186 28.07 22.38 0.45
CA TYR A 186 26.75 22.88 0.04
C TYR A 186 26.43 22.59 -1.43
N GLN A 187 27.42 22.57 -2.31
CA GLN A 187 27.23 22.14 -3.69
C GLN A 187 26.86 20.65 -3.77
N CYS A 188 27.57 19.78 -3.03
CA CYS A 188 27.23 18.35 -2.95
C CYS A 188 25.79 18.12 -2.46
N ILE A 189 25.37 18.82 -1.40
CA ILE A 189 24.02 18.74 -0.86
C ILE A 189 22.97 19.16 -1.92
N ARG A 190 23.22 20.29 -2.62
CA ARG A 190 22.30 20.76 -3.67
C ARG A 190 22.21 19.80 -4.84
N THR A 191 23.32 19.22 -5.26
CA THR A 191 23.38 18.26 -6.37
C THR A 191 22.65 16.95 -6.02
N SER A 192 22.85 16.45 -4.81
CA SER A 192 22.14 15.24 -4.32
C SER A 192 20.63 15.45 -4.26
N ARG A 193 20.17 16.62 -3.86
CA ARG A 193 18.74 16.99 -3.87
C ARG A 193 18.15 16.99 -5.29
N ARG A 194 18.90 17.46 -6.28
CA ARG A 194 18.43 17.56 -7.67
C ARG A 194 18.27 16.18 -8.30
N ARG A 195 19.25 15.27 -8.12
CA ARG A 195 19.19 13.91 -8.62
C ARG A 195 18.01 13.08 -8.08
N ARG A 196 17.59 13.32 -6.82
CA ARG A 196 16.43 12.64 -6.24
C ARG A 196 15.08 13.17 -6.76
N ARG A 197 15.02 14.43 -7.20
CA ARG A 197 13.80 14.98 -7.84
C ARG A 197 13.59 14.50 -9.27
N GLU A 198 14.67 14.16 -9.97
CA GLU A 198 14.62 13.66 -11.35
C GLU A 198 14.29 12.16 -11.42
N ASN A 199 14.46 11.41 -10.31
CA ASN A 199 14.20 9.97 -10.20
C ASN A 199 12.92 9.64 -9.40
N ALA A 200 12.13 10.61 -8.97
CA ALA A 200 10.83 10.48 -8.32
C ALA A 200 9.70 10.92 -9.28
#